data_866807a88e76c10d0b24ffa1f44fac12
#
_entry.id   866807a88e76c10d0b24ffa1f44fac12
#
_cell.length_a   1.000
_cell.length_b   1.000
_cell.length_c   1.000
_cell.angle_alpha   90.00
_cell.angle_beta   90.00
_cell.angle_gamma   90.00
#
_symmetry.space_group_name_H-M   'P 1'
#
loop_
_entity.id
_entity.type
_entity.pdbx_description
1 polymer ?
#
loop_
_entity_poly.entity_id
_entity_poly.type
_entity_poly.pdbx_seq_one_letter_code
_entity_poly.pdbx_strand_id
1 'polypeptide(L)'
;CWDVHTFVVPLIGHERGLSASVIGSILGAFAVAAAVVRLLLPLVAKHVREHAVVAGAMVVTAVLFGVYPVLPSALAMGLCSVLLGFALGSVQPMVMSLLHQITPEHRHGEALGLRLMAINASSVVMPMLFGTAGAVIGVAGVFWVVGATVGACARTAWRMNVEEGRAHGR
;
A
#
# COMPACT_ATOMS: atom_id res chain seq x y z
N CYS A 1 -0.03 -2.46 -4.49
CA CYS A 1 0.23 -2.99 -3.14
C CYS A 1 -1.00 -3.66 -2.53
N TRP A 2 -2.16 -3.01 -2.58
CA TRP A 2 -3.40 -3.62 -2.10
C TRP A 2 -3.68 -4.97 -2.78
N ASP A 3 -3.66 -4.98 -4.11
CA ASP A 3 -3.89 -6.18 -4.92
C ASP A 3 -2.85 -7.28 -4.64
N VAL A 4 -1.58 -6.90 -4.41
CA VAL A 4 -0.52 -7.85 -4.01
C VAL A 4 -0.90 -8.57 -2.72
N HIS A 5 -1.26 -7.82 -1.69
CA HIS A 5 -1.62 -8.39 -0.39
C HIS A 5 -2.82 -9.32 -0.52
N THR A 6 -3.91 -8.87 -1.15
CA THR A 6 -5.16 -9.65 -1.26
C THR A 6 -5.03 -10.87 -2.17
N PHE A 7 -4.12 -10.85 -3.14
CA PHE A 7 -3.88 -11.97 -4.05
C PHE A 7 -2.83 -12.95 -3.50
N VAL A 8 -1.74 -12.45 -2.95
CA VAL A 8 -0.57 -13.27 -2.60
C VAL A 8 -0.72 -13.90 -1.22
N VAL A 9 -1.40 -13.26 -0.27
CA VAL A 9 -1.62 -13.82 1.09
C VAL A 9 -2.41 -15.13 1.07
N PRO A 10 -3.51 -15.28 0.32
CA PRO A 10 -4.17 -16.57 0.19
C PRO A 10 -3.27 -17.66 -0.37
N LEU A 11 -2.42 -17.30 -1.33
CA LEU A 11 -1.52 -18.24 -1.98
C LEU A 11 -0.45 -18.76 -1.00
N ILE A 12 0.24 -17.86 -0.29
CA ILE A 12 1.20 -18.23 0.77
C ILE A 12 0.49 -19.02 1.89
N GLY A 13 -0.71 -18.60 2.29
CA GLY A 13 -1.48 -19.28 3.31
C GLY A 13 -1.81 -20.72 2.91
N HIS A 14 -2.19 -20.93 1.66
CA HIS A 14 -2.45 -22.25 1.11
C HIS A 14 -1.19 -23.12 1.05
N GLU A 15 -0.08 -22.59 0.55
CA GLU A 15 1.22 -23.28 0.53
C GLU A 15 1.68 -23.72 1.93
N ARG A 16 1.31 -22.97 2.96
CA ARG A 16 1.62 -23.28 4.37
C ARG A 16 0.58 -24.17 5.05
N GLY A 17 -0.42 -24.63 4.33
CA GLY A 17 -1.47 -25.50 4.88
C GLY A 17 -2.43 -24.78 5.86
N LEU A 18 -2.52 -23.44 5.81
CA LEU A 18 -3.48 -22.70 6.63
C LEU A 18 -4.91 -22.95 6.14
N SER A 19 -5.85 -23.06 7.07
CA SER A 19 -7.27 -23.19 6.71
C SER A 19 -7.80 -21.91 6.05
N ALA A 20 -8.81 -22.06 5.20
CA ALA A 20 -9.48 -20.94 4.54
C ALA A 20 -10.02 -19.91 5.56
N SER A 21 -10.47 -20.38 6.71
CA SER A 21 -10.95 -19.54 7.81
C SER A 21 -9.84 -18.66 8.40
N VAL A 22 -8.63 -19.20 8.57
CA VAL A 22 -7.46 -18.45 9.06
C VAL A 22 -7.02 -17.43 8.02
N ILE A 23 -6.96 -17.80 6.75
CA ILE A 23 -6.63 -16.88 5.66
C ILE A 23 -7.66 -15.74 5.57
N GLY A 24 -8.96 -16.09 5.66
CA GLY A 24 -10.04 -15.11 5.68
C GLY A 24 -9.96 -14.14 6.86
N SER A 25 -9.57 -14.61 8.06
CA SER A 25 -9.39 -13.74 9.22
C SER A 25 -8.19 -12.80 9.08
N ILE A 26 -7.10 -13.23 8.44
CA ILE A 26 -5.94 -12.37 8.13
C ILE A 26 -6.35 -11.24 7.18
N LEU A 27 -7.06 -11.56 6.10
CA LEU A 27 -7.57 -10.57 5.14
C LEU A 27 -8.63 -9.66 5.76
N GLY A 28 -9.50 -10.21 6.61
CA GLY A 28 -10.49 -9.44 7.36
C GLY A 28 -9.84 -8.43 8.32
N ALA A 29 -8.83 -8.85 9.06
CA ALA A 29 -8.06 -7.98 9.95
C ALA A 29 -7.37 -6.84 9.20
N PHE A 30 -6.80 -7.10 8.02
CA PHE A 30 -6.28 -6.09 7.13
C PHE A 30 -7.36 -5.08 6.70
N ALA A 31 -8.52 -5.56 6.27
CA ALA A 31 -9.63 -4.70 5.81
C ALA A 31 -10.17 -3.82 6.95
N VAL A 32 -10.34 -4.40 8.15
CA VAL A 32 -10.76 -3.66 9.36
C VAL A 32 -9.75 -2.58 9.71
N ALA A 33 -8.46 -2.90 9.75
CA ALA A 33 -7.39 -1.93 10.02
C ALA A 33 -7.41 -0.76 9.01
N ALA A 34 -7.57 -1.07 7.73
CA ALA A 34 -7.69 -0.07 6.67
C ALA A 34 -8.94 0.81 6.80
N ALA A 35 -10.06 0.24 7.22
CA ALA A 35 -11.30 0.99 7.50
C ALA A 35 -11.14 1.91 8.72
N VAL A 36 -10.57 1.38 9.81
CA VAL A 36 -10.33 2.14 11.05
C VAL A 36 -9.45 3.36 10.78
N VAL A 37 -8.34 3.18 10.08
CA VAL A 37 -7.45 4.31 9.80
C VAL A 37 -8.14 5.38 8.93
N ARG A 38 -8.97 5.00 7.97
CA ARG A 38 -9.71 5.94 7.13
C ARG A 38 -10.73 6.76 7.94
N LEU A 39 -11.33 6.17 8.97
CA LEU A 39 -12.24 6.87 9.88
C LEU A 39 -11.52 7.82 10.83
N LEU A 40 -10.33 7.41 11.31
CA LEU A 40 -9.54 8.21 12.26
C LEU A 40 -8.71 9.31 11.58
N LEU A 41 -8.34 9.11 10.32
CA LEU A 41 -7.43 10.01 9.60
C LEU A 41 -7.93 11.46 9.52
N PRO A 42 -9.22 11.77 9.27
CA PRO A 42 -9.72 13.15 9.26
C PRO A 42 -9.53 13.89 10.59
N LEU A 43 -9.47 13.15 11.71
CA LEU A 43 -9.24 13.72 13.04
C LEU A 43 -7.78 14.14 13.24
N VAL A 44 -6.85 13.44 12.59
CA VAL A 44 -5.40 13.65 12.73
C VAL A 44 -4.83 14.45 11.57
N ALA A 45 -5.48 14.45 10.42
CA ALA A 45 -5.00 15.06 9.17
C ALA A 45 -4.65 16.55 9.28
N LYS A 46 -5.30 17.27 10.19
CA LYS A 46 -5.03 18.70 10.44
C LYS A 46 -3.62 18.96 11.00
N HIS A 47 -2.97 17.96 11.56
CA HIS A 47 -1.68 18.06 12.25
C HIS A 47 -0.55 17.33 11.53
N VAL A 48 -0.84 16.65 10.41
CA VAL A 48 0.13 15.79 9.73
C VAL A 48 0.28 16.21 8.27
N ARG A 49 1.52 16.32 7.80
CA ARG A 49 1.83 16.63 6.40
C ARG A 49 1.52 15.42 5.53
N GLU A 50 0.64 15.58 4.52
CA GLU A 50 0.19 14.49 3.64
C GLU A 50 1.35 13.73 2.98
N HIS A 51 2.36 14.45 2.50
CA HIS A 51 3.56 13.87 1.89
C HIS A 51 4.32 12.95 2.86
N ALA A 52 4.42 13.36 4.13
CA ALA A 52 5.11 12.56 5.14
C ALA A 52 4.36 11.25 5.44
N VAL A 53 3.04 11.30 5.48
CA VAL A 53 2.20 10.10 5.67
C VAL A 53 2.36 9.14 4.49
N VAL A 54 2.31 9.65 3.27
CA VAL A 54 2.46 8.83 2.06
C VAL A 54 3.86 8.20 2.01
N ALA A 55 4.91 9.00 2.21
CA ALA A 55 6.28 8.50 2.22
C ALA A 55 6.51 7.47 3.34
N GLY A 56 6.00 7.73 4.55
CA GLY A 56 6.06 6.81 5.67
C GLY A 56 5.32 5.50 5.39
N ALA A 57 4.11 5.58 4.84
CA ALA A 57 3.34 4.40 4.45
C ALA A 57 4.07 3.56 3.38
N MET A 58 4.75 4.20 2.41
CA MET A 58 5.56 3.50 1.40
C MET A 58 6.74 2.76 2.04
N VAL A 59 7.46 3.40 2.97
CA VAL A 59 8.58 2.77 3.68
C VAL A 59 8.08 1.58 4.51
N VAL A 60 7.02 1.77 5.30
CA VAL A 60 6.42 0.72 6.12
C VAL A 60 5.97 -0.45 5.23
N THR A 61 5.28 -0.17 4.13
CA THR A 61 4.84 -1.20 3.17
C THR A 61 6.02 -1.97 2.57
N ALA A 62 7.09 -1.28 2.18
CA ALA A 62 8.29 -1.91 1.63
C ALA A 62 8.95 -2.86 2.64
N VAL A 63 9.09 -2.43 3.90
CA VAL A 63 9.66 -3.24 4.97
C VAL A 63 8.77 -4.46 5.26
N LEU A 64 7.46 -4.25 5.41
CA LEU A 64 6.52 -5.32 5.71
C LEU A 64 6.45 -6.35 4.57
N PHE A 65 6.51 -5.93 3.32
CA PHE A 65 6.58 -6.84 2.17
C PHE A 65 7.90 -7.63 2.13
N GLY A 66 9.00 -7.03 2.57
CA GLY A 66 10.27 -7.73 2.72
C GLY A 66 10.23 -8.83 3.78
N VAL A 67 9.53 -8.58 4.89
CA VAL A 67 9.44 -9.51 6.03
C VAL A 67 8.33 -10.55 5.86
N TYR A 68 7.25 -10.21 5.17
CA TYR A 68 6.03 -11.03 5.07
C TYR A 68 6.28 -12.50 4.68
N PRO A 69 7.10 -12.80 3.63
CA PRO A 69 7.35 -14.18 3.22
C PRO A 69 8.09 -15.03 4.26
N VAL A 70 8.81 -14.41 5.18
CA VAL A 70 9.66 -15.07 6.18
C VAL A 70 8.92 -15.32 7.50
N LEU A 71 7.70 -14.78 7.67
CA LEU A 71 6.93 -14.91 8.91
C LEU A 71 6.53 -16.38 9.16
N PRO A 72 6.86 -16.94 10.33
CA PRO A 72 6.69 -18.38 10.57
C PRO A 72 5.26 -18.79 10.96
N SER A 73 4.43 -17.86 11.43
CA SER A 73 3.13 -18.18 12.02
C SER A 73 1.97 -17.35 11.44
N ALA A 74 0.77 -17.93 11.44
CA ALA A 74 -0.45 -17.25 11.02
C ALA A 74 -0.73 -15.96 11.83
N LEU A 75 -0.40 -15.97 13.14
CA LEU A 75 -0.55 -14.79 13.99
C LEU A 75 0.38 -13.65 13.54
N ALA A 76 1.64 -13.96 13.24
CA ALA A 76 2.60 -12.97 12.74
C ALA A 76 2.17 -12.41 11.39
N MET A 77 1.65 -13.26 10.49
CA MET A 77 1.05 -12.82 9.22
C MET A 77 -0.15 -11.90 9.45
N GLY A 78 -1.02 -12.21 10.41
CA GLY A 78 -2.17 -11.40 10.80
C GLY A 78 -1.75 -10.01 11.31
N LEU A 79 -0.79 -9.95 12.23
CA LEU A 79 -0.27 -8.69 12.76
C LEU A 79 0.40 -7.84 11.66
N CYS A 80 1.19 -8.47 10.80
CA CYS A 80 1.79 -7.81 9.65
C CYS A 80 0.72 -7.26 8.69
N SER A 81 -0.36 -8.01 8.47
CA SER A 81 -1.51 -7.58 7.65
C SER A 81 -2.26 -6.41 8.27
N VAL A 82 -2.44 -6.36 9.59
CA VAL A 82 -3.00 -5.20 10.30
C VAL A 82 -2.15 -3.95 10.07
N LEU A 83 -0.83 -4.05 10.23
CA LEU A 83 0.09 -2.93 9.98
C LEU A 83 0.05 -2.47 8.52
N LEU A 84 -0.01 -3.41 7.56
CA LEU A 84 -0.22 -3.09 6.16
C LEU A 84 -1.57 -2.41 5.91
N GLY A 85 -2.63 -2.83 6.60
CA GLY A 85 -3.94 -2.21 6.55
C GLY A 85 -3.89 -0.75 6.98
N PHE A 86 -3.22 -0.43 8.08
CA PHE A 86 -3.01 0.95 8.52
C PHE A 86 -2.19 1.76 7.51
N ALA A 87 -1.08 1.22 7.02
CA ALA A 87 -0.22 1.90 6.06
C ALA A 87 -0.97 2.17 4.73
N LEU A 88 -1.51 1.15 4.09
CA LEU A 88 -2.18 1.28 2.79
C LEU A 88 -3.53 2.00 2.90
N GLY A 89 -4.24 1.84 4.02
CA GLY A 89 -5.50 2.53 4.28
C GLY A 89 -5.35 4.04 4.38
N SER A 90 -4.23 4.53 4.90
CA SER A 90 -3.94 5.96 5.03
C SER A 90 -3.58 6.65 3.71
N VAL A 91 -3.03 5.92 2.74
CA VAL A 91 -2.55 6.49 1.47
C VAL A 91 -3.67 7.08 0.63
N GLN A 92 -4.81 6.39 0.52
CA GLN A 92 -5.91 6.82 -0.36
C GLN A 92 -6.45 8.22 -0.04
N PRO A 93 -6.86 8.52 1.23
CA PRO A 93 -7.36 9.84 1.57
C PRO A 93 -6.27 10.92 1.49
N MET A 94 -5.01 10.59 1.80
CA MET A 94 -3.91 11.55 1.67
C MET A 94 -3.62 11.92 0.21
N VAL A 95 -3.61 10.94 -0.69
CA VAL A 95 -3.45 11.20 -2.13
C VAL A 95 -4.63 12.02 -2.68
N MET A 96 -5.85 11.80 -2.17
CA MET A 96 -7.00 12.62 -2.56
C MET A 96 -6.87 14.06 -2.08
N SER A 97 -6.46 14.28 -0.85
CA SER A 97 -6.18 15.61 -0.31
C SER A 97 -5.12 16.33 -1.16
N LEU A 98 -4.02 15.64 -1.45
CA LEU A 98 -2.93 16.17 -2.27
C LEU A 98 -3.41 16.54 -3.67
N LEU A 99 -4.19 15.66 -4.31
CA LEU A 99 -4.73 15.88 -5.65
C LEU A 99 -5.61 17.15 -5.70
N HIS A 100 -6.42 17.38 -4.67
CA HIS A 100 -7.24 18.59 -4.56
C HIS A 100 -6.40 19.85 -4.40
N GLN A 101 -5.28 19.77 -3.69
CA GLN A 101 -4.40 20.93 -3.47
C GLN A 101 -3.63 21.36 -4.73
N ILE A 102 -3.17 20.38 -5.53
CA ILE A 102 -2.32 20.65 -6.70
C ILE A 102 -3.10 20.84 -8.00
N THR A 103 -4.39 20.47 -8.04
CA THR A 103 -5.20 20.53 -9.26
C THR A 103 -6.13 21.75 -9.22
N PRO A 104 -6.17 22.60 -10.28
CA PRO A 104 -7.14 23.69 -10.39
C PRO A 104 -8.59 23.17 -10.33
N GLU A 105 -9.50 23.92 -9.72
CA GLU A 105 -10.89 23.51 -9.50
C GLU A 105 -11.62 23.02 -10.76
N HIS A 106 -11.41 23.72 -11.90
CA HIS A 106 -12.04 23.37 -13.18
C HIS A 106 -11.52 22.07 -13.80
N ARG A 107 -10.43 21.48 -13.28
CA ARG A 107 -9.82 20.23 -13.77
C ARG A 107 -9.88 19.07 -12.76
N HIS A 108 -10.52 19.24 -11.62
CA HIS A 108 -10.65 18.17 -10.61
C HIS A 108 -11.28 16.89 -11.17
N GLY A 109 -12.30 17.01 -12.03
CA GLY A 109 -12.95 15.85 -12.66
C GLY A 109 -12.01 15.07 -13.58
N GLU A 110 -11.18 15.79 -14.37
CA GLU A 110 -10.19 15.19 -15.26
C GLU A 110 -9.10 14.43 -14.48
N ALA A 111 -8.57 15.06 -13.44
CA ALA A 111 -7.55 14.45 -12.56
C ALA A 111 -8.09 13.20 -11.86
N LEU A 112 -9.34 13.26 -11.39
CA LEU A 112 -10.02 12.14 -10.76
C LEU A 112 -10.26 10.98 -11.74
N GLY A 113 -10.71 11.31 -12.95
CA GLY A 113 -10.91 10.35 -14.04
C GLY A 113 -9.60 9.64 -14.41
N LEU A 114 -8.51 10.38 -14.59
CA LEU A 114 -7.19 9.82 -14.89
C LEU A 114 -6.69 8.88 -13.75
N ARG A 115 -6.87 9.30 -12.50
CA ARG A 115 -6.53 8.48 -11.34
C ARG A 115 -7.33 7.18 -11.31
N LEU A 116 -8.64 7.23 -11.54
CA LEU A 116 -9.49 6.04 -11.57
C LEU A 116 -9.11 5.11 -12.72
N MET A 117 -8.80 5.65 -13.90
CA MET A 117 -8.29 4.86 -15.03
C MET A 117 -6.99 4.13 -14.66
N ALA A 118 -6.04 4.83 -14.04
CA ALA A 118 -4.77 4.23 -13.62
C ALA A 118 -4.97 3.12 -12.57
N ILE A 119 -5.86 3.33 -11.58
CA ILE A 119 -6.18 2.31 -10.58
C ILE A 119 -6.82 1.09 -11.24
N ASN A 120 -7.85 1.27 -12.08
CA ASN A 120 -8.54 0.17 -12.74
C ASN A 120 -7.61 -0.60 -13.69
N ALA A 121 -6.79 0.11 -14.48
CA ALA A 121 -5.79 -0.53 -15.33
C ALA A 121 -4.80 -1.37 -14.51
N SER A 122 -4.32 -0.83 -13.39
CA SER A 122 -3.43 -1.57 -12.46
C SER A 122 -4.12 -2.81 -11.89
N SER A 123 -5.37 -2.70 -11.47
CA SER A 123 -6.13 -3.83 -10.88
C SER A 123 -6.38 -4.97 -11.87
N VAL A 124 -6.37 -4.71 -13.16
CA VAL A 124 -6.46 -5.74 -14.21
C VAL A 124 -5.10 -6.32 -14.56
N VAL A 125 -4.10 -5.45 -14.75
CA VAL A 125 -2.78 -5.85 -15.23
C VAL A 125 -1.97 -6.54 -14.12
N MET A 126 -2.02 -6.03 -12.89
CA MET A 126 -1.19 -6.52 -11.78
C MET A 126 -1.44 -7.99 -11.42
N PRO A 127 -2.67 -8.50 -11.28
CA PRO A 127 -2.88 -9.92 -11.01
C PRO A 127 -2.32 -10.84 -12.11
N MET A 128 -2.38 -10.42 -13.38
CA MET A 128 -1.79 -11.17 -14.49
C MET A 128 -0.26 -11.22 -14.38
N LEU A 129 0.36 -10.09 -14.06
CA LEU A 129 1.81 -10.02 -13.83
C LEU A 129 2.22 -10.84 -12.59
N PHE A 130 1.44 -10.79 -11.51
CA PHE A 130 1.74 -11.56 -10.30
C PHE A 130 1.55 -13.07 -10.50
N GLY A 131 0.56 -13.48 -11.29
CA GLY A 131 0.36 -14.88 -11.64
C GLY A 131 1.54 -15.44 -12.46
N THR A 132 1.97 -14.73 -13.49
CA THR A 132 3.12 -15.13 -14.33
C THR A 132 4.44 -15.03 -13.58
N ALA A 133 4.67 -13.93 -12.83
CA ALA A 133 5.88 -13.77 -12.02
C ALA A 133 5.95 -14.82 -10.89
N GLY A 134 4.83 -15.07 -10.21
CA GLY A 134 4.75 -16.08 -9.17
C GLY A 134 5.07 -17.49 -9.65
N ALA A 135 4.70 -17.82 -10.88
CA ALA A 135 5.05 -19.10 -11.49
C ALA A 135 6.56 -19.25 -11.78
N VAL A 136 7.28 -18.14 -12.01
CA VAL A 136 8.72 -18.13 -12.35
C VAL A 136 9.61 -17.95 -11.14
N ILE A 137 9.31 -16.97 -10.28
CA ILE A 137 10.15 -16.57 -9.13
C ILE A 137 9.59 -16.99 -7.78
N GLY A 138 8.43 -17.66 -7.78
CA GLY A 138 7.72 -18.04 -6.57
C GLY A 138 6.95 -16.88 -5.94
N VAL A 139 6.02 -17.24 -5.07
CA VAL A 139 5.11 -16.29 -4.41
C VAL A 139 5.87 -15.30 -3.52
N ALA A 140 6.88 -15.77 -2.80
CA ALA A 140 7.76 -14.93 -1.98
C ALA A 140 8.53 -13.89 -2.83
N GLY A 141 8.96 -14.28 -4.03
CA GLY A 141 9.66 -13.40 -4.96
C GLY A 141 8.82 -12.20 -5.39
N VAL A 142 7.51 -12.38 -5.57
CA VAL A 142 6.58 -11.30 -5.90
C VAL A 142 6.56 -10.23 -4.79
N PHE A 143 6.50 -10.64 -3.52
CA PHE A 143 6.55 -9.70 -2.40
C PHE A 143 7.87 -8.90 -2.38
N TRP A 144 9.00 -9.56 -2.61
CA TRP A 144 10.29 -8.89 -2.59
C TRP A 144 10.48 -7.92 -3.76
N VAL A 145 10.05 -8.29 -4.96
CA VAL A 145 10.11 -7.40 -6.14
C VAL A 145 9.23 -6.17 -5.93
N VAL A 146 7.99 -6.36 -5.47
CA VAL A 146 7.08 -5.24 -5.22
C VAL A 146 7.57 -4.39 -4.05
N GLY A 147 8.03 -5.02 -2.97
CA GLY A 147 8.62 -4.31 -1.82
C GLY A 147 9.83 -3.48 -2.22
N ALA A 148 10.73 -4.01 -3.02
CA ALA A 148 11.90 -3.29 -3.54
C ALA A 148 11.50 -2.11 -4.44
N THR A 149 10.51 -2.31 -5.31
CA THR A 149 9.99 -1.24 -6.18
C THR A 149 9.37 -0.11 -5.36
N VAL A 150 8.54 -0.44 -4.39
CA VAL A 150 7.92 0.55 -3.48
C VAL A 150 8.99 1.26 -2.65
N GLY A 151 9.99 0.54 -2.16
CA GLY A 151 11.11 1.13 -1.42
C GLY A 151 11.95 2.10 -2.26
N ALA A 152 12.19 1.76 -3.53
CA ALA A 152 12.87 2.66 -4.48
C ALA A 152 12.05 3.93 -4.74
N CYS A 153 10.73 3.79 -4.94
CA CYS A 153 9.82 4.93 -5.11
C CYS A 153 9.73 5.79 -3.83
N ALA A 154 9.74 5.18 -2.64
CA ALA A 154 9.74 5.90 -1.37
C ALA A 154 10.97 6.81 -1.22
N ARG A 155 12.16 6.32 -1.64
CA ARG A 155 13.38 7.12 -1.64
C ARG A 155 13.28 8.36 -2.54
N THR A 156 12.63 8.23 -3.69
CA THR A 156 12.41 9.35 -4.62
C THR A 156 11.41 10.34 -4.04
N ALA A 157 10.31 9.87 -3.46
CA ALA A 157 9.31 10.71 -2.80
C ALA A 157 9.91 11.49 -1.61
N TRP A 158 10.80 10.87 -0.84
CA TRP A 158 11.50 11.53 0.26
C TRP A 158 12.44 12.64 -0.21
N ARG A 159 13.14 12.44 -1.33
CA ARG A 159 14.04 13.47 -1.90
C ARG A 159 13.29 14.72 -2.34
N MET A 160 12.13 14.57 -2.99
CA MET A 160 11.28 15.70 -3.39
C MET A 160 10.81 16.52 -2.19
N ASN A 161 10.45 15.87 -1.09
CA ASN A 161 10.03 16.52 0.14
C ASN A 161 11.14 17.39 0.79
N VAL A 162 12.40 16.95 0.68
CA VAL A 162 13.55 17.70 1.21
C VAL A 162 13.86 18.93 0.35
N GLU A 163 13.64 18.87 -0.95
CA GLU A 163 13.87 19.98 -1.87
C GLU A 163 12.81 21.09 -1.72
N GLU A 164 11.53 20.73 -1.56
CA GLU A 164 10.46 21.68 -1.26
C GLU A 164 10.66 22.39 0.10
N GLY A 165 11.09 21.65 1.12
CA GLY A 165 11.42 22.23 2.43
C GLY A 165 12.56 23.24 2.38
N ARG A 166 13.51 23.08 1.46
CA ARG A 166 14.62 24.03 1.24
C ARG A 166 14.19 25.24 0.43
N ALA A 167 13.22 25.10 -0.47
CA ALA A 167 12.71 26.21 -1.27
C ALA A 167 11.85 27.19 -0.46
N HIS A 168 11.12 26.71 0.54
CA HIS A 168 10.29 27.54 1.44
C HIS A 168 11.05 28.13 2.63
N GLY A 169 12.28 27.73 2.85
CA GLY A 169 13.15 28.25 3.92
C GLY A 169 14.13 29.35 3.46
N ARG A 170 14.00 29.84 2.23
CA ARG A 170 14.71 31.00 1.68
C ARG A 170 13.73 32.13 1.37
#